data_7a69a578c2643741a24c49269d3e9e9c
#
_entry.id   7a69a578c2643741a24c49269d3e9e9c
#
_cell.length_a   1.000
_cell.length_b   1.000
_cell.length_c   1.000
_cell.angle_alpha   90.00
_cell.angle_beta   90.00
_cell.angle_gamma   90.00
#
_symmetry.space_group_name_H-M   'P 1'
#
loop_
_entity.id
_entity.type
_entity.pdbx_description
1 polymer ?
#
loop_
_entity_poly.entity_id
_entity_poly.type
_entity_poly.pdbx_seq_one_letter_code
_entity_poly.pdbx_strand_id
1 'polypeptide(L)'
;MDRYHRQMLFTAVGKTGQKKLQKATVAVVGVGALGSVSAELLCRAGVGRLILIDRDFVDLTNLQRQALYTEQDAGHAKALAAQQHLQAINSEIEIQAYVEDLHFSNIDSLLQKADIIVDGTDNLDTRFLLNEYSLKHQIPWIYGGALQDRGFVMTFTGQGKPCFQCIVKEKVDVGTCDTIGVLNTITHMVGSLQAQHCIQYLLGTPAQGLVHIQLMNSRFDVLLVKKNSSCLTCRGDFPHLDGRKQQQLVRFCRTGQFQIFASQPFRLKTLKQSLQKNGNVKDLGFCLVFQGMKIFKDRVLISAVTEKEAKSLYARYFGH
;
A
#
# COMPACT_ATOMS: atom_id res chain seq x y z
N MET A 1 -4.42 8.00 -33.49
CA MET A 1 -3.16 8.41 -32.85
C MET A 1 -2.95 7.49 -31.65
N ASP A 2 -1.74 6.94 -31.47
CA ASP A 2 -1.40 6.12 -30.31
C ASP A 2 -1.48 6.97 -29.03
N ARG A 3 -2.13 6.44 -27.99
CA ARG A 3 -2.32 7.10 -26.67
C ARG A 3 -0.98 7.57 -26.08
N TYR A 4 0.08 6.81 -26.31
CA TYR A 4 1.41 7.02 -25.74
C TYR A 4 2.37 7.75 -26.67
N HIS A 5 1.87 8.29 -27.81
CA HIS A 5 2.71 8.92 -28.84
C HIS A 5 3.66 9.98 -28.27
N ARG A 6 3.17 10.92 -27.45
CA ARG A 6 4.00 11.97 -26.85
C ARG A 6 5.05 11.42 -25.88
N GLN A 7 4.72 10.38 -25.12
CA GLN A 7 5.66 9.71 -24.23
C GLN A 7 6.78 9.00 -25.01
N MET A 8 6.44 8.38 -26.13
CA MET A 8 7.41 7.71 -27.01
C MET A 8 8.32 8.66 -27.77
N LEU A 9 7.96 9.94 -27.94
CA LEU A 9 8.86 10.96 -28.51
C LEU A 9 10.03 11.28 -27.58
N PHE A 10 9.87 11.07 -26.28
CA PHE A 10 10.97 11.20 -25.34
C PHE A 10 11.92 10.00 -25.51
N THR A 11 13.16 10.26 -25.95
CA THR A 11 14.11 9.22 -26.37
C THR A 11 14.44 8.20 -25.30
N ALA A 12 14.44 8.59 -24.02
CA ALA A 12 14.67 7.67 -22.92
C ALA A 12 13.56 6.61 -22.77
N VAL A 13 12.35 6.87 -23.28
CA VAL A 13 11.26 5.89 -23.36
C VAL A 13 11.25 5.22 -24.72
N GLY A 14 11.03 6.00 -25.76
CA GLY A 14 10.92 5.51 -27.14
C GLY A 14 9.85 4.41 -27.31
N LYS A 15 9.76 3.82 -28.47
CA LYS A 15 8.87 2.68 -28.73
C LYS A 15 9.25 1.43 -27.92
N THR A 16 10.56 1.22 -27.72
CA THR A 16 11.07 0.05 -26.98
C THR A 16 10.74 0.14 -25.49
N GLY A 17 10.92 1.31 -24.87
CA GLY A 17 10.55 1.54 -23.48
C GLY A 17 9.05 1.42 -23.25
N GLN A 18 8.23 1.95 -24.17
CA GLN A 18 6.78 1.80 -24.08
C GLN A 18 6.35 0.32 -24.10
N LYS A 19 6.95 -0.50 -24.94
CA LYS A 19 6.71 -1.95 -24.95
C LYS A 19 7.12 -2.64 -23.65
N LYS A 20 8.17 -2.15 -22.96
CA LYS A 20 8.56 -2.67 -21.64
C LYS A 20 7.49 -2.32 -20.60
N LEU A 21 7.01 -1.06 -20.57
CA LEU A 21 5.95 -0.63 -19.68
C LEU A 21 4.66 -1.45 -19.88
N GLN A 22 4.25 -1.66 -21.13
CA GLN A 22 3.05 -2.44 -21.48
C GLN A 22 3.11 -3.92 -21.06
N LYS A 23 4.30 -4.48 -20.85
CA LYS A 23 4.50 -5.86 -20.39
C LYS A 23 4.62 -5.97 -18.87
N ALA A 24 4.89 -4.87 -18.21
CA ALA A 24 5.19 -4.86 -16.77
C ALA A 24 3.93 -5.02 -15.92
N THR A 25 4.10 -5.69 -14.80
CA THR A 25 3.12 -5.80 -13.70
C THR A 25 3.63 -5.02 -12.50
N VAL A 26 2.90 -4.00 -12.07
CA VAL A 26 3.24 -3.18 -10.91
C VAL A 26 2.22 -3.41 -9.80
N ALA A 27 2.67 -3.77 -8.61
CA ALA A 27 1.83 -3.82 -7.43
C ALA A 27 1.91 -2.49 -6.68
N VAL A 28 0.76 -1.88 -6.39
CA VAL A 28 0.64 -0.70 -5.53
C VAL A 28 0.00 -1.13 -4.22
N VAL A 29 0.80 -1.11 -3.16
CA VAL A 29 0.37 -1.48 -1.80
C VAL A 29 0.03 -0.21 -1.03
N GLY A 30 -1.24 -0.06 -0.67
CA GLY A 30 -1.82 1.18 -0.18
C GLY A 30 -2.19 2.12 -1.33
N VAL A 31 -3.49 2.35 -1.55
CA VAL A 31 -4.00 3.27 -2.58
C VAL A 31 -4.55 4.54 -1.91
N GLY A 32 -3.81 5.02 -0.89
CA GLY A 32 -4.07 6.25 -0.16
C GLY A 32 -3.47 7.49 -0.83
N ALA A 33 -2.91 8.40 -0.02
CA ALA A 33 -2.41 9.70 -0.49
C ALA A 33 -1.26 9.63 -1.51
N LEU A 34 -0.37 8.64 -1.36
CA LEU A 34 0.75 8.42 -2.27
C LEU A 34 0.37 7.48 -3.40
N GLY A 35 -0.20 6.32 -3.03
CA GLY A 35 -0.49 5.26 -3.97
C GLY A 35 -1.58 5.60 -4.99
N SER A 36 -2.56 6.46 -4.67
CA SER A 36 -3.55 6.93 -5.63
C SER A 36 -2.90 7.71 -6.78
N VAL A 37 -1.95 8.59 -6.45
CA VAL A 37 -1.19 9.39 -7.43
C VAL A 37 -0.27 8.50 -8.25
N SER A 38 0.48 7.60 -7.59
CA SER A 38 1.39 6.68 -8.30
C SER A 38 0.62 5.75 -9.25
N ALA A 39 -0.48 5.17 -8.79
CA ALA A 39 -1.31 4.27 -9.60
C ALA A 39 -1.90 4.99 -10.81
N GLU A 40 -2.40 6.23 -10.65
CA GLU A 40 -2.92 7.02 -11.75
C GLU A 40 -1.85 7.31 -12.81
N LEU A 41 -0.67 7.76 -12.39
CA LEU A 41 0.42 8.07 -13.31
C LEU A 41 0.93 6.84 -14.04
N LEU A 42 1.06 5.69 -13.37
CA LEU A 42 1.46 4.42 -13.97
C LEU A 42 0.39 3.92 -14.96
N CYS A 43 -0.88 4.05 -14.63
CA CYS A 43 -2.01 3.76 -15.51
C CYS A 43 -1.95 4.61 -16.79
N ARG A 44 -1.76 5.92 -16.65
CA ARG A 44 -1.62 6.86 -17.78
C ARG A 44 -0.36 6.60 -18.61
N ALA A 45 0.73 6.16 -17.99
CA ALA A 45 1.97 5.78 -18.67
C ALA A 45 1.85 4.46 -19.44
N GLY A 46 0.77 3.69 -19.25
CA GLY A 46 0.52 2.43 -19.96
C GLY A 46 1.33 1.26 -19.42
N VAL A 47 1.48 1.17 -18.11
CA VAL A 47 1.91 -0.06 -17.44
C VAL A 47 0.86 -1.12 -17.69
N GLY A 48 1.27 -2.30 -18.18
CA GLY A 48 0.34 -3.31 -18.69
C GLY A 48 -0.62 -3.89 -17.65
N ARG A 49 -0.14 -4.07 -16.41
CA ARG A 49 -0.96 -4.55 -15.31
C ARG A 49 -0.67 -3.80 -14.01
N LEU A 50 -1.73 -3.41 -13.31
CA LEU A 50 -1.68 -2.89 -11.95
C LEU A 50 -2.37 -3.86 -10.97
N ILE A 51 -1.71 -4.17 -9.87
CA ILE A 51 -2.25 -4.90 -8.73
C ILE A 51 -2.43 -3.89 -7.60
N LEU A 52 -3.65 -3.58 -7.24
CA LEU A 52 -3.99 -2.62 -6.20
C LEU A 52 -4.37 -3.36 -4.93
N ILE A 53 -3.69 -3.07 -3.82
CA ILE A 53 -3.94 -3.70 -2.53
C ILE A 53 -4.19 -2.61 -1.50
N ASP A 54 -5.40 -2.55 -0.95
CA ASP A 54 -5.74 -1.62 0.12
C ASP A 54 -6.88 -2.19 0.96
N ARG A 55 -6.75 -2.11 2.27
CA ARG A 55 -7.73 -2.61 3.23
C ARG A 55 -8.82 -1.62 3.60
N ASP A 56 -8.60 -0.33 3.31
CA ASP A 56 -9.39 0.79 3.82
C ASP A 56 -10.58 1.16 2.91
N PHE A 57 -11.42 2.02 3.47
CA PHE A 57 -12.54 2.64 2.77
C PHE A 57 -12.27 4.12 2.55
N VAL A 58 -12.87 4.67 1.51
CA VAL A 58 -12.81 6.11 1.24
C VAL A 58 -13.60 6.85 2.32
N ASP A 59 -12.98 7.87 2.88
CA ASP A 59 -13.57 8.76 3.88
C ASP A 59 -13.45 10.21 3.39
N LEU A 60 -14.43 11.07 3.69
CA LEU A 60 -14.43 12.47 3.28
C LEU A 60 -13.16 13.21 3.71
N THR A 61 -12.63 12.88 4.90
CA THR A 61 -11.37 13.45 5.40
C THR A 61 -10.14 13.04 4.58
N ASN A 62 -10.27 12.07 3.69
CA ASN A 62 -9.19 11.64 2.80
C ASN A 62 -9.08 12.49 1.54
N LEU A 63 -10.21 13.04 1.08
CA LEU A 63 -10.33 13.69 -0.24
C LEU A 63 -9.41 14.90 -0.40
N GLN A 64 -9.04 15.54 0.71
CA GLN A 64 -8.11 16.68 0.64
C GLN A 64 -6.72 16.30 0.09
N ARG A 65 -6.33 14.98 0.08
CA ARG A 65 -5.01 14.52 -0.37
C ARG A 65 -5.02 13.23 -1.21
N GLN A 66 -6.15 12.57 -1.35
CA GLN A 66 -6.29 11.33 -2.15
C GLN A 66 -7.04 11.64 -3.45
N ALA A 67 -6.32 12.22 -4.43
CA ALA A 67 -6.88 12.85 -5.61
C ALA A 67 -7.66 11.93 -6.56
N LEU A 68 -7.47 10.61 -6.47
CA LEU A 68 -8.18 9.65 -7.31
C LEU A 68 -9.66 9.52 -6.94
N TYR A 69 -10.03 9.87 -5.70
CA TYR A 69 -11.38 9.68 -5.18
C TYR A 69 -12.20 10.97 -5.15
N THR A 70 -13.51 10.80 -5.20
CA THR A 70 -14.54 11.85 -5.13
C THR A 70 -15.46 11.63 -3.92
N GLU A 71 -16.32 12.57 -3.62
CA GLU A 71 -17.35 12.42 -2.57
C GLU A 71 -18.28 11.23 -2.82
N GLN A 72 -18.52 10.88 -4.09
CA GLN A 72 -19.34 9.72 -4.45
C GLN A 72 -18.74 8.38 -4.04
N ASP A 73 -17.41 8.33 -3.82
CA ASP A 73 -16.71 7.14 -3.41
C ASP A 73 -16.76 6.93 -1.88
N ALA A 74 -17.27 7.89 -1.11
CA ALA A 74 -17.31 7.81 0.35
C ALA A 74 -18.04 6.53 0.82
N GLY A 75 -17.35 5.75 1.66
CA GLY A 75 -17.82 4.45 2.15
C GLY A 75 -17.54 3.27 1.24
N HIS A 76 -17.03 3.47 0.03
CA HIS A 76 -16.55 2.39 -0.84
C HIS A 76 -15.13 1.95 -0.48
N ALA A 77 -14.79 0.70 -0.76
CA ALA A 77 -13.43 0.19 -0.56
C ALA A 77 -12.46 0.89 -1.52
N LYS A 78 -11.34 1.44 -1.00
CA LYS A 78 -10.37 2.21 -1.79
C LYS A 78 -9.85 1.46 -3.01
N ALA A 79 -9.46 0.19 -2.84
CA ALA A 79 -8.95 -0.61 -3.94
C ALA A 79 -9.96 -0.75 -5.10
N LEU A 80 -11.24 -0.96 -4.79
CA LEU A 80 -12.30 -1.10 -5.79
C LEU A 80 -12.66 0.23 -6.46
N ALA A 81 -12.76 1.32 -5.68
CA ALA A 81 -13.00 2.65 -6.22
C ALA A 81 -11.84 3.08 -7.14
N ALA A 82 -10.59 2.84 -6.71
CA ALA A 82 -9.40 3.09 -7.54
C ALA A 82 -9.43 2.28 -8.85
N GLN A 83 -9.76 1.00 -8.79
CA GLN A 83 -9.90 0.16 -9.98
C GLN A 83 -10.89 0.77 -10.98
N GLN A 84 -12.06 1.20 -10.51
CA GLN A 84 -13.11 1.79 -11.35
C GLN A 84 -12.62 3.08 -12.01
N HIS A 85 -12.01 4.00 -11.26
CA HIS A 85 -11.50 5.25 -11.80
C HIS A 85 -10.36 5.03 -12.79
N LEU A 86 -9.40 4.18 -12.46
CA LEU A 86 -8.27 3.89 -13.33
C LEU A 86 -8.69 3.19 -14.63
N GLN A 87 -9.69 2.30 -14.56
CA GLN A 87 -10.25 1.65 -15.75
C GLN A 87 -10.93 2.65 -16.68
N ALA A 88 -11.56 3.70 -16.13
CA ALA A 88 -12.14 4.81 -16.91
C ALA A 88 -11.03 5.70 -17.53
N ILE A 89 -9.85 5.82 -16.87
CA ILE A 89 -8.71 6.57 -17.40
C ILE A 89 -8.04 5.81 -18.54
N ASN A 90 -7.84 4.50 -18.39
CA ASN A 90 -7.15 3.67 -19.38
C ASN A 90 -7.70 2.24 -19.42
N SER A 91 -8.57 1.98 -20.39
CA SER A 91 -9.20 0.68 -20.59
C SER A 91 -8.28 -0.39 -21.21
N GLU A 92 -7.08 0.00 -21.69
CA GLU A 92 -6.13 -0.91 -22.35
C GLU A 92 -5.28 -1.72 -21.36
N ILE A 93 -5.25 -1.34 -20.08
CA ILE A 93 -4.46 -2.02 -19.05
C ILE A 93 -5.30 -2.95 -18.18
N GLU A 94 -4.69 -3.99 -17.65
CA GLU A 94 -5.33 -4.87 -16.69
C GLU A 94 -5.19 -4.30 -15.27
N ILE A 95 -6.30 -4.21 -14.53
CA ILE A 95 -6.29 -3.73 -13.14
C ILE A 95 -6.96 -4.76 -12.25
N GLN A 96 -6.20 -5.30 -11.30
CA GLN A 96 -6.68 -6.21 -10.27
C GLN A 96 -6.71 -5.46 -8.93
N ALA A 97 -7.82 -5.54 -8.21
CA ALA A 97 -8.01 -4.86 -6.92
C ALA A 97 -8.31 -5.87 -5.80
N TYR A 98 -7.60 -5.73 -4.69
CA TYR A 98 -7.74 -6.56 -3.51
C TYR A 98 -8.04 -5.70 -2.28
N VAL A 99 -9.19 -5.96 -1.64
CA VAL A 99 -9.57 -5.31 -0.37
C VAL A 99 -9.00 -6.13 0.77
N GLU A 100 -7.68 -6.13 0.85
CA GLU A 100 -6.90 -6.99 1.73
C GLU A 100 -5.95 -6.16 2.60
N ASP A 101 -5.72 -6.62 3.83
CA ASP A 101 -4.60 -6.18 4.64
C ASP A 101 -3.39 -7.03 4.31
N LEU A 102 -2.28 -6.41 3.93
CA LEU A 102 -1.08 -7.15 3.56
C LEU A 102 -0.38 -7.66 4.82
N HIS A 103 -0.21 -8.97 4.92
CA HIS A 103 0.47 -9.63 6.03
C HIS A 103 1.25 -10.85 5.55
N PHE A 104 2.05 -11.45 6.44
CA PHE A 104 3.00 -12.50 6.09
C PHE A 104 2.37 -13.72 5.39
N SER A 105 1.12 -14.06 5.67
CA SER A 105 0.49 -15.26 5.10
C SER A 105 -0.20 -15.03 3.76
N ASN A 106 -0.44 -13.77 3.33
CA ASN A 106 -1.05 -13.47 2.04
C ASN A 106 -0.13 -12.74 1.05
N ILE A 107 0.99 -12.16 1.52
CA ILE A 107 1.88 -11.34 0.70
C ILE A 107 2.38 -12.07 -0.55
N ASP A 108 2.75 -13.34 -0.43
CA ASP A 108 3.25 -14.12 -1.57
C ASP A 108 2.16 -14.30 -2.63
N SER A 109 0.95 -14.68 -2.23
CA SER A 109 -0.17 -14.86 -3.17
C SER A 109 -0.58 -13.56 -3.89
N LEU A 110 -0.37 -12.40 -3.26
CA LEU A 110 -0.73 -11.09 -3.81
C LEU A 110 0.37 -10.49 -4.68
N LEU A 111 1.65 -10.71 -4.32
CA LEU A 111 2.77 -10.02 -4.95
C LEU A 111 3.65 -10.88 -5.88
N GLN A 112 3.52 -12.21 -5.89
CA GLN A 112 4.38 -13.11 -6.68
C GLN A 112 4.41 -12.83 -8.19
N LYS A 113 3.41 -12.12 -8.72
CA LYS A 113 3.34 -11.74 -10.15
C LYS A 113 3.84 -10.33 -10.43
N ALA A 114 4.25 -9.58 -9.42
CA ALA A 114 4.71 -8.21 -9.59
C ALA A 114 6.18 -8.17 -10.01
N ASP A 115 6.48 -7.39 -11.03
CA ASP A 115 7.86 -7.08 -11.43
C ASP A 115 8.48 -6.02 -10.50
N ILE A 116 7.65 -5.19 -9.89
CA ILE A 116 8.05 -4.12 -8.96
C ILE A 116 6.88 -3.73 -8.06
N ILE A 117 7.18 -3.29 -6.85
CA ILE A 117 6.20 -2.86 -5.84
C ILE A 117 6.35 -1.36 -5.61
N VAL A 118 5.23 -0.63 -5.53
CA VAL A 118 5.15 0.77 -5.09
C VAL A 118 4.47 0.82 -3.73
N ASP A 119 5.15 1.41 -2.76
CA ASP A 119 4.70 1.53 -1.38
C ASP A 119 3.94 2.85 -1.16
N GLY A 120 2.63 2.77 -1.10
CA GLY A 120 1.73 3.86 -0.70
C GLY A 120 1.23 3.74 0.75
N THR A 121 1.86 2.88 1.58
CA THR A 121 1.42 2.62 2.96
C THR A 121 1.82 3.73 3.92
N ASP A 122 1.14 3.78 5.06
CA ASP A 122 1.36 4.76 6.13
C ASP A 122 1.88 4.15 7.44
N ASN A 123 2.18 2.83 7.44
CA ASN A 123 2.63 2.12 8.64
C ASN A 123 3.96 1.40 8.42
N LEU A 124 4.76 1.31 9.49
CA LEU A 124 6.10 0.74 9.45
C LEU A 124 6.09 -0.79 9.33
N ASP A 125 5.13 -1.48 9.93
CA ASP A 125 5.09 -2.95 9.92
C ASP A 125 4.94 -3.48 8.49
N THR A 126 4.04 -2.89 7.70
CA THR A 126 3.91 -3.24 6.27
C THR A 126 5.18 -2.91 5.49
N ARG A 127 5.86 -1.79 5.80
CA ARG A 127 7.14 -1.44 5.15
C ARG A 127 8.26 -2.42 5.46
N PHE A 128 8.36 -2.87 6.70
CA PHE A 128 9.31 -3.92 7.07
C PHE A 128 8.98 -5.23 6.36
N LEU A 129 7.71 -5.60 6.29
CA LEU A 129 7.26 -6.79 5.57
C LEU A 129 7.60 -6.71 4.08
N LEU A 130 7.32 -5.58 3.41
CA LEU A 130 7.68 -5.34 2.01
C LEU A 130 9.19 -5.40 1.78
N ASN A 131 9.99 -4.82 2.69
CA ASN A 131 11.43 -4.85 2.62
C ASN A 131 11.99 -6.28 2.70
N GLU A 132 11.48 -7.10 3.62
CA GLU A 132 11.89 -8.49 3.77
C GLU A 132 11.45 -9.34 2.58
N TYR A 133 10.23 -9.15 2.09
CA TYR A 133 9.72 -9.79 0.89
C TYR A 133 10.57 -9.45 -0.35
N SER A 134 10.87 -8.16 -0.54
CA SER A 134 11.73 -7.66 -1.61
C SER A 134 13.11 -8.32 -1.58
N LEU A 135 13.74 -8.42 -0.43
CA LEU A 135 15.06 -9.04 -0.29
C LEU A 135 15.03 -10.56 -0.54
N LYS A 136 14.02 -11.25 -0.03
CA LYS A 136 13.88 -12.71 -0.18
C LYS A 136 13.61 -13.11 -1.62
N HIS A 137 12.73 -12.38 -2.31
CA HIS A 137 12.29 -12.71 -3.67
C HIS A 137 13.01 -11.90 -4.75
N GLN A 138 13.92 -10.98 -4.37
CA GLN A 138 14.66 -10.08 -5.26
C GLN A 138 13.74 -9.21 -6.13
N ILE A 139 12.55 -8.88 -5.62
CA ILE A 139 11.59 -7.99 -6.26
C ILE A 139 11.88 -6.56 -5.78
N PRO A 140 12.15 -5.59 -6.69
CA PRO A 140 12.38 -4.21 -6.30
C PRO A 140 11.12 -3.57 -5.74
N TRP A 141 11.30 -2.59 -4.85
CA TRP A 141 10.20 -1.77 -4.37
C TRP A 141 10.59 -0.31 -4.23
N ILE A 142 9.60 0.55 -4.46
CA ILE A 142 9.75 2.00 -4.40
C ILE A 142 9.10 2.49 -3.10
N TYR A 143 9.94 2.82 -2.13
CA TYR A 143 9.52 3.44 -0.89
C TYR A 143 9.05 4.87 -1.11
N GLY A 144 7.96 5.26 -0.45
CA GLY A 144 7.50 6.63 -0.33
C GLY A 144 7.11 6.96 1.10
N GLY A 145 7.43 8.18 1.53
CA GLY A 145 7.02 8.72 2.82
C GLY A 145 6.73 10.21 2.71
N ALA A 146 5.64 10.68 3.33
CA ALA A 146 5.31 12.09 3.40
C ALA A 146 4.85 12.44 4.83
N LEU A 147 5.34 13.55 5.37
CA LEU A 147 4.99 14.06 6.69
C LEU A 147 5.14 15.58 6.70
N GLN A 148 4.10 16.31 7.11
CA GLN A 148 4.03 17.77 7.04
C GLN A 148 4.30 18.27 5.61
N ASP A 149 5.42 18.95 5.38
CA ASP A 149 5.91 19.46 4.10
C ASP A 149 7.10 18.63 3.56
N ARG A 150 7.46 17.52 4.22
CA ARG A 150 8.62 16.71 3.89
C ARG A 150 8.22 15.43 3.17
N GLY A 151 9.02 15.07 2.17
CA GLY A 151 8.84 13.87 1.38
C GLY A 151 10.13 13.06 1.25
N PHE A 152 9.97 11.76 1.13
CA PHE A 152 11.07 10.80 0.94
C PHE A 152 10.70 9.80 -0.14
N VAL A 153 11.61 9.52 -1.07
CA VAL A 153 11.45 8.47 -2.07
C VAL A 153 12.78 7.73 -2.25
N MET A 154 12.74 6.41 -2.28
CA MET A 154 13.91 5.58 -2.55
C MET A 154 13.54 4.30 -3.28
N THR A 155 14.39 3.89 -4.23
CA THR A 155 14.30 2.58 -4.89
C THR A 155 15.15 1.56 -4.14
N PHE A 156 14.51 0.50 -3.62
CA PHE A 156 15.20 -0.68 -3.08
C PHE A 156 15.17 -1.79 -4.14
N THR A 157 16.32 -2.25 -4.56
CA THR A 157 16.43 -3.20 -5.68
C THR A 157 16.38 -4.68 -5.26
N GLY A 158 16.32 -4.97 -3.97
CA GLY A 158 16.37 -6.35 -3.46
C GLY A 158 17.74 -7.05 -3.57
N GLN A 159 18.75 -6.37 -4.13
CA GLN A 159 20.04 -6.99 -4.48
C GLN A 159 21.22 -6.34 -3.74
N GLY A 160 21.57 -6.82 -2.55
CA GLY A 160 22.85 -6.50 -1.89
C GLY A 160 23.16 -5.03 -1.55
N LYS A 161 22.31 -4.08 -1.96
CA LYS A 161 22.37 -2.65 -1.65
C LYS A 161 21.73 -2.38 -0.28
N PRO A 162 21.77 -1.15 0.26
CA PRO A 162 21.10 -0.88 1.51
C PRO A 162 19.60 -1.25 1.41
N CYS A 163 19.05 -1.85 2.45
CA CYS A 163 17.63 -2.11 2.58
C CYS A 163 16.98 -1.06 3.50
N PHE A 164 15.65 -1.10 3.63
CA PHE A 164 14.91 -0.15 4.46
C PHE A 164 15.37 -0.18 5.93
N GLN A 165 15.61 -1.36 6.50
CA GLN A 165 16.14 -1.50 7.87
C GLN A 165 17.60 -1.04 8.04
N CYS A 166 18.35 -0.78 6.97
CA CYS A 166 19.62 -0.06 7.07
C CYS A 166 19.44 1.41 7.43
N ILE A 167 18.26 1.98 7.13
CA ILE A 167 17.95 3.40 7.26
C ILE A 167 17.04 3.65 8.46
N VAL A 168 15.98 2.85 8.60
CA VAL A 168 14.93 3.02 9.61
C VAL A 168 15.01 1.91 10.64
N LYS A 169 15.05 2.30 11.92
CA LYS A 169 15.00 1.35 13.05
C LYS A 169 13.56 1.17 13.53
N GLU A 170 13.18 -0.04 13.94
CA GLU A 170 11.82 -0.40 14.38
C GLU A 170 11.25 0.46 15.52
N LYS A 171 12.07 1.12 16.31
CA LYS A 171 11.66 1.87 17.51
C LYS A 171 11.60 3.39 17.32
N VAL A 172 11.42 3.88 16.10
CA VAL A 172 11.33 5.33 15.87
C VAL A 172 9.85 5.74 15.89
N ASP A 173 9.45 6.42 16.94
CA ASP A 173 8.16 7.13 16.98
C ASP A 173 8.32 8.44 16.21
N VAL A 174 8.01 8.41 14.94
CA VAL A 174 8.10 9.58 14.04
C VAL A 174 6.77 10.35 13.95
N GLY A 175 5.75 9.94 14.71
CA GLY A 175 4.39 10.41 14.50
C GLY A 175 3.79 9.90 13.19
N THR A 176 2.53 10.18 12.96
CA THR A 176 1.81 9.80 11.72
C THR A 176 1.24 11.04 11.04
N CYS A 177 0.83 10.92 9.78
CA CYS A 177 0.11 11.98 9.08
C CYS A 177 -1.16 12.41 9.85
N ASP A 178 -1.76 11.50 10.61
CA ASP A 178 -2.96 11.76 11.39
C ASP A 178 -2.68 12.56 12.68
N THR A 179 -1.47 12.47 13.23
CA THR A 179 -1.10 13.17 14.48
C THR A 179 -0.36 14.49 14.23
N ILE A 180 0.38 14.59 13.14
CA ILE A 180 1.25 15.76 12.84
C ILE A 180 0.74 16.52 11.61
N GLY A 181 -0.08 15.87 10.76
CA GLY A 181 -0.60 16.46 9.52
C GLY A 181 0.31 16.30 8.32
N VAL A 182 -0.23 16.57 7.12
CA VAL A 182 0.49 16.50 5.86
C VAL A 182 -0.18 17.40 4.82
N LEU A 183 0.62 18.12 4.04
CA LEU A 183 0.13 18.88 2.89
C LEU A 183 -0.21 17.91 1.73
N ASN A 184 -1.26 18.23 0.98
CA ASN A 184 -1.60 17.45 -0.21
C ASN A 184 -0.52 17.57 -1.30
N THR A 185 0.08 18.72 -1.44
CA THR A 185 1.14 18.97 -2.44
C THR A 185 2.35 18.06 -2.25
N ILE A 186 2.79 17.81 -0.99
CA ILE A 186 3.91 16.89 -0.77
C ILE A 186 3.53 15.44 -1.06
N THR A 187 2.30 15.03 -0.75
CA THR A 187 1.85 13.67 -1.08
C THR A 187 1.80 13.43 -2.58
N HIS A 188 1.34 14.41 -3.36
CA HIS A 188 1.33 14.34 -4.82
C HIS A 188 2.76 14.32 -5.40
N MET A 189 3.66 15.14 -4.87
CA MET A 189 5.06 15.15 -5.30
C MET A 189 5.74 13.79 -5.05
N VAL A 190 5.57 13.22 -3.85
CA VAL A 190 6.12 11.91 -3.51
C VAL A 190 5.52 10.81 -4.40
N GLY A 191 4.20 10.77 -4.58
CA GLY A 191 3.54 9.80 -5.46
C GLY A 191 4.01 9.91 -6.91
N SER A 192 4.21 11.14 -7.40
CA SER A 192 4.76 11.38 -8.75
C SER A 192 6.19 10.88 -8.89
N LEU A 193 7.04 11.11 -7.89
CA LEU A 193 8.41 10.60 -7.89
C LEU A 193 8.46 9.07 -7.74
N GLN A 194 7.55 8.47 -6.97
CA GLN A 194 7.44 7.00 -6.92
C GLN A 194 7.10 6.43 -8.29
N ALA A 195 6.13 7.00 -9.00
CA ALA A 195 5.80 6.60 -10.36
C ALA A 195 7.00 6.78 -11.31
N GLN A 196 7.73 7.91 -11.20
CA GLN A 196 8.93 8.16 -11.99
C GLN A 196 10.03 7.13 -11.71
N HIS A 197 10.31 6.81 -10.43
CA HIS A 197 11.31 5.79 -10.07
C HIS A 197 10.90 4.40 -10.57
N CYS A 198 9.60 4.07 -10.52
CA CYS A 198 9.06 2.84 -11.06
C CYS A 198 9.29 2.75 -12.58
N ILE A 199 8.95 3.78 -13.33
CA ILE A 199 9.19 3.87 -14.78
C ILE A 199 10.69 3.74 -15.09
N GLN A 200 11.56 4.47 -14.40
CA GLN A 200 13.01 4.38 -14.59
C GLN A 200 13.53 2.95 -14.35
N TYR A 201 13.05 2.29 -13.30
CA TYR A 201 13.44 0.91 -13.03
C TYR A 201 13.04 -0.02 -14.18
N LEU A 202 11.79 0.07 -14.65
CA LEU A 202 11.27 -0.74 -15.75
C LEU A 202 11.98 -0.48 -17.08
N LEU A 203 12.49 0.73 -17.28
CA LEU A 203 13.31 1.09 -18.43
C LEU A 203 14.76 0.62 -18.31
N GLY A 204 15.22 0.18 -17.15
CA GLY A 204 16.58 -0.29 -16.89
C GLY A 204 17.55 0.80 -16.39
N THR A 205 17.05 1.94 -15.95
CA THR A 205 17.82 3.09 -15.41
C THR A 205 17.38 3.45 -13.98
N PRO A 206 17.52 2.55 -13.00
CA PRO A 206 16.99 2.75 -11.66
C PRO A 206 17.59 3.99 -10.98
N ALA A 207 16.72 4.78 -10.32
CA ALA A 207 17.13 5.93 -9.53
C ALA A 207 18.02 5.50 -8.36
N GLN A 208 19.01 6.33 -8.03
CA GLN A 208 19.99 6.08 -6.97
C GLN A 208 19.75 7.03 -5.78
N GLY A 209 20.01 6.54 -4.57
CA GLY A 209 19.94 7.33 -3.33
C GLY A 209 18.51 7.55 -2.83
N LEU A 210 18.43 8.23 -1.68
CA LEU A 210 17.19 8.67 -1.06
C LEU A 210 16.92 10.11 -1.47
N VAL A 211 15.85 10.34 -2.20
CA VAL A 211 15.35 11.69 -2.48
C VAL A 211 14.68 12.20 -1.22
N HIS A 212 15.11 13.36 -0.72
CA HIS A 212 14.52 14.10 0.38
C HIS A 212 14.03 15.45 -0.12
N ILE A 213 12.77 15.75 0.18
CA ILE A 213 12.10 16.98 -0.24
C ILE A 213 11.69 17.78 0.99
N GLN A 214 11.92 19.08 0.97
CA GLN A 214 11.39 20.06 1.91
C GLN A 214 10.62 21.10 1.11
N LEU A 215 9.32 20.92 0.99
CA LEU A 215 8.53 21.63 -0.01
C LEU A 215 8.40 23.14 0.31
N MET A 216 8.19 23.49 1.58
CA MET A 216 8.11 24.91 2.00
C MET A 216 9.40 25.70 1.70
N ASN A 217 10.53 25.02 1.66
CA ASN A 217 11.83 25.63 1.35
C ASN A 217 12.28 25.40 -0.11
N SER A 218 11.43 24.77 -0.93
CA SER A 218 11.75 24.38 -2.32
C SER A 218 13.09 23.62 -2.44
N ARG A 219 13.40 22.79 -1.43
CA ARG A 219 14.67 22.06 -1.34
C ARG A 219 14.49 20.60 -1.73
N PHE A 220 15.42 20.13 -2.58
CA PHE A 220 15.48 18.75 -3.07
C PHE A 220 16.91 18.25 -2.90
N ASP A 221 17.09 17.22 -2.09
CA ASP A 221 18.39 16.60 -1.84
C ASP A 221 18.37 15.14 -2.28
N VAL A 222 19.48 14.62 -2.82
CA VAL A 222 19.68 13.19 -3.04
C VAL A 222 20.78 12.70 -2.11
N LEU A 223 20.40 11.89 -1.15
CA LEU A 223 21.29 11.37 -0.11
C LEU A 223 21.77 9.96 -0.48
N LEU A 224 23.08 9.76 -0.54
CA LEU A 224 23.65 8.44 -0.74
C LEU A 224 23.57 7.64 0.57
N VAL A 225 22.81 6.56 0.56
CA VAL A 225 22.64 5.69 1.71
C VAL A 225 23.61 4.53 1.65
N LYS A 226 24.33 4.28 2.74
CA LYS A 226 25.27 3.15 2.87
C LYS A 226 24.56 1.95 3.49
N LYS A 227 24.95 0.74 3.06
CA LYS A 227 24.52 -0.52 3.69
C LYS A 227 25.06 -0.59 5.12
N ASN A 228 24.19 -0.91 6.07
CA ASN A 228 24.61 -1.21 7.44
C ASN A 228 25.15 -2.65 7.50
N SER A 229 26.42 -2.83 7.83
CA SER A 229 27.07 -4.14 7.91
C SER A 229 26.48 -5.04 8.98
N SER A 230 25.85 -4.49 10.03
CA SER A 230 25.18 -5.24 11.11
C SER A 230 23.69 -5.50 10.86
N CYS A 231 23.14 -5.09 9.71
CA CYS A 231 21.73 -5.27 9.41
C CYS A 231 21.36 -6.76 9.30
N LEU A 232 20.51 -7.25 10.20
CA LEU A 232 20.10 -8.65 10.25
C LEU A 232 19.27 -9.04 9.03
N THR A 233 18.37 -8.16 8.57
CA THR A 233 17.54 -8.40 7.39
C THR A 233 18.39 -8.54 6.13
N CYS A 234 19.44 -7.74 5.97
CA CYS A 234 20.40 -7.90 4.87
C CYS A 234 21.23 -9.23 4.96
N ARG A 235 21.20 -9.91 6.09
CA ARG A 235 21.81 -11.23 6.33
C ARG A 235 20.82 -12.37 6.21
N GLY A 236 19.54 -12.09 5.86
CA GLY A 236 18.51 -13.10 5.65
C GLY A 236 17.63 -13.42 6.87
N ASP A 237 17.63 -12.58 7.91
CA ASP A 237 16.68 -12.69 9.02
C ASP A 237 15.42 -11.88 8.68
N PHE A 238 14.27 -12.55 8.57
CA PHE A 238 13.01 -11.99 8.06
C PHE A 238 11.85 -12.14 9.05
N PRO A 239 11.90 -11.47 10.24
CA PRO A 239 10.93 -11.68 11.31
C PRO A 239 9.51 -11.21 10.99
N HIS A 240 9.32 -10.23 10.09
CA HIS A 240 8.00 -9.83 9.65
C HIS A 240 7.42 -10.81 8.64
N LEU A 241 8.26 -11.31 7.73
CA LEU A 241 7.83 -12.21 6.65
C LEU A 241 7.56 -13.63 7.14
N ASP A 242 8.23 -14.09 8.20
CA ASP A 242 7.97 -15.41 8.81
C ASP A 242 6.95 -15.36 9.96
N GLY A 243 6.31 -14.20 10.19
CA GLY A 243 5.23 -14.03 11.16
C GLY A 243 5.66 -13.85 12.61
N ARG A 244 6.97 -13.86 12.93
CA ARG A 244 7.48 -13.66 14.32
C ARG A 244 7.14 -12.29 14.90
N LYS A 245 6.88 -11.29 14.04
CA LYS A 245 6.54 -9.90 14.43
C LYS A 245 5.06 -9.56 14.20
N GLN A 246 4.22 -10.52 13.83
CA GLN A 246 2.81 -10.24 13.62
C GLN A 246 2.10 -9.89 14.93
N GLN A 247 1.40 -8.76 14.94
CA GLN A 247 0.49 -8.39 16.02
C GLN A 247 -0.89 -9.01 15.76
N GLN A 248 -1.44 -9.75 16.75
CA GLN A 248 -2.78 -10.32 16.64
C GLN A 248 -3.89 -9.27 16.71
N LEU A 249 -3.60 -8.14 17.34
CA LEU A 249 -4.52 -7.03 17.48
C LEU A 249 -3.81 -5.72 17.14
N VAL A 250 -4.39 -4.94 16.24
CA VAL A 250 -3.88 -3.62 15.82
C VAL A 250 -4.95 -2.57 16.10
N ARG A 251 -4.57 -1.48 16.78
CA ARG A 251 -5.43 -0.32 16.97
C ARG A 251 -5.16 0.71 15.88
N PHE A 252 -6.21 1.14 15.18
CA PHE A 252 -6.12 2.25 14.25
C PHE A 252 -6.33 3.57 14.99
N CYS A 253 -5.27 4.35 15.14
CA CYS A 253 -5.31 5.63 15.89
C CYS A 253 -6.36 6.60 15.32
N ARG A 254 -6.55 6.59 13.99
CA ARG A 254 -7.43 7.51 13.28
C ARG A 254 -8.92 7.23 13.50
N THR A 255 -9.34 5.99 13.40
CA THR A 255 -10.77 5.61 13.45
C THR A 255 -11.19 5.13 14.82
N GLY A 256 -10.23 4.95 15.76
CA GLY A 256 -10.48 4.29 17.03
C GLY A 256 -10.91 2.82 16.91
N GLN A 257 -10.82 2.26 15.69
CA GLN A 257 -11.16 0.86 15.44
C GLN A 257 -10.01 -0.06 15.84
N PHE A 258 -10.38 -1.27 16.21
CA PHE A 258 -9.47 -2.36 16.46
C PHE A 258 -9.59 -3.39 15.34
N GLN A 259 -8.46 -3.82 14.80
CA GLN A 259 -8.38 -4.97 13.91
C GLN A 259 -7.92 -6.18 14.71
N ILE A 260 -8.69 -7.26 14.64
CA ILE A 260 -8.33 -8.55 15.24
C ILE A 260 -8.20 -9.55 14.09
N PHE A 261 -7.04 -10.17 13.98
CA PHE A 261 -6.82 -11.24 13.01
C PHE A 261 -7.48 -12.53 13.48
N ALA A 262 -8.16 -13.22 12.57
CA ALA A 262 -8.74 -14.51 12.83
C ALA A 262 -7.65 -15.58 12.95
N SER A 263 -7.77 -16.49 13.92
CA SER A 263 -6.85 -17.62 14.06
C SER A 263 -6.93 -18.58 12.85
N GLN A 264 -8.08 -18.65 12.19
CA GLN A 264 -8.31 -19.35 10.94
C GLN A 264 -9.24 -18.52 10.04
N PRO A 265 -9.09 -18.58 8.70
CA PRO A 265 -9.92 -17.82 7.79
C PRO A 265 -11.40 -18.17 7.91
N PHE A 266 -12.25 -17.15 8.01
CA PHE A 266 -13.70 -17.31 8.04
C PHE A 266 -14.26 -17.79 6.70
N ARG A 267 -15.22 -18.69 6.73
CA ARG A 267 -16.11 -19.00 5.60
C ARG A 267 -17.28 -18.01 5.62
N LEU A 268 -17.14 -16.86 4.93
CA LEU A 268 -18.09 -15.75 5.01
C LEU A 268 -19.55 -16.17 4.76
N LYS A 269 -19.80 -17.08 3.80
CA LYS A 269 -21.17 -17.61 3.53
C LYS A 269 -21.77 -18.29 4.74
N THR A 270 -21.04 -19.18 5.39
CA THR A 270 -21.50 -19.91 6.59
C THR A 270 -21.64 -18.97 7.78
N LEU A 271 -20.67 -18.05 7.95
CA LEU A 271 -20.69 -17.06 9.03
C LEU A 271 -21.88 -16.11 8.89
N LYS A 272 -22.23 -15.68 7.67
CA LYS A 272 -23.42 -14.86 7.39
C LYS A 272 -24.68 -15.52 7.93
N GLN A 273 -24.88 -16.80 7.66
CA GLN A 273 -26.07 -17.55 8.13
C GLN A 273 -26.13 -17.63 9.66
N SER A 274 -24.98 -17.80 10.32
CA SER A 274 -24.90 -17.82 11.78
C SER A 274 -25.21 -16.45 12.38
N LEU A 275 -24.63 -15.39 11.84
CA LEU A 275 -24.81 -14.01 12.33
C LEU A 275 -26.23 -13.50 12.09
N GLN A 276 -26.90 -13.92 11.02
CA GLN A 276 -28.30 -13.55 10.72
C GLN A 276 -29.29 -13.99 11.81
N LYS A 277 -28.94 -14.99 12.63
CA LYS A 277 -29.73 -15.37 13.79
C LYS A 277 -29.71 -14.35 14.91
N ASN A 278 -28.70 -13.47 14.91
CA ASN A 278 -28.46 -12.45 15.96
C ASN A 278 -28.68 -11.01 15.47
N GLY A 279 -29.10 -10.81 14.22
CA GLY A 279 -29.38 -9.50 13.67
C GLY A 279 -29.19 -9.36 12.17
N ASN A 280 -29.32 -8.15 11.68
CA ASN A 280 -29.17 -7.86 10.24
C ASN A 280 -27.70 -7.91 9.82
N VAL A 281 -27.40 -8.62 8.73
CA VAL A 281 -26.08 -8.77 8.13
C VAL A 281 -26.10 -8.23 6.71
N LYS A 282 -25.33 -7.16 6.44
CA LYS A 282 -25.12 -6.64 5.08
C LYS A 282 -23.91 -7.35 4.46
N ASP A 283 -24.08 -7.94 3.29
CA ASP A 283 -23.04 -8.60 2.53
C ASP A 283 -22.54 -7.68 1.42
N LEU A 284 -21.27 -7.34 1.44
CA LEU A 284 -20.61 -6.50 0.44
C LEU A 284 -19.79 -7.32 -0.58
N GLY A 285 -19.90 -8.67 -0.55
CA GLY A 285 -19.16 -9.57 -1.41
C GLY A 285 -17.75 -9.91 -0.87
N PHE A 286 -16.96 -8.92 -0.51
CA PHE A 286 -15.62 -9.07 0.07
C PHE A 286 -15.60 -9.03 1.60
N CYS A 287 -16.62 -8.50 2.25
CA CYS A 287 -16.79 -8.54 3.71
C CYS A 287 -18.27 -8.54 4.10
N LEU A 288 -18.54 -8.92 5.37
CA LEU A 288 -19.85 -8.78 5.99
C LEU A 288 -19.83 -7.57 6.94
N VAL A 289 -20.96 -6.84 7.00
CA VAL A 289 -21.15 -5.78 7.99
C VAL A 289 -22.23 -6.24 8.97
N PHE A 290 -21.89 -6.31 10.26
CA PHE A 290 -22.77 -6.77 11.32
C PHE A 290 -22.54 -5.96 12.59
N GLN A 291 -23.57 -5.29 13.12
CA GLN A 291 -23.51 -4.46 14.33
C GLN A 291 -22.31 -3.49 14.36
N GLY A 292 -22.05 -2.82 13.24
CA GLY A 292 -20.93 -1.89 13.12
C GLY A 292 -19.55 -2.53 12.92
N MET A 293 -19.45 -3.86 13.03
CA MET A 293 -18.23 -4.60 12.71
C MET A 293 -18.14 -4.86 11.20
N LYS A 294 -16.93 -4.78 10.64
CA LYS A 294 -16.63 -5.23 9.28
C LYS A 294 -15.82 -6.51 9.36
N ILE A 295 -16.37 -7.60 8.82
CA ILE A 295 -15.83 -8.95 8.96
C ILE A 295 -15.30 -9.39 7.60
N PHE A 296 -14.00 -9.53 7.50
CA PHE A 296 -13.30 -10.03 6.33
C PHE A 296 -13.00 -11.52 6.51
N LYS A 297 -12.42 -12.13 5.50
CA LYS A 297 -12.07 -13.55 5.53
C LYS A 297 -11.03 -13.88 6.63
N ASP A 298 -10.12 -12.98 6.90
CA ASP A 298 -8.94 -13.16 7.75
C ASP A 298 -8.93 -12.30 9.00
N ARG A 299 -9.84 -11.33 9.12
CA ARG A 299 -9.85 -10.34 10.21
C ARG A 299 -11.22 -9.72 10.44
N VAL A 300 -11.36 -9.08 11.59
CA VAL A 300 -12.54 -8.28 11.96
C VAL A 300 -12.11 -6.88 12.37
N LEU A 301 -12.74 -5.84 11.80
CA LEU A 301 -12.63 -4.46 12.25
C LEU A 301 -13.78 -4.19 13.21
N ILE A 302 -13.45 -3.71 14.41
CA ILE A 302 -14.38 -3.48 15.51
C ILE A 302 -14.23 -2.04 15.99
N SER A 303 -15.31 -1.26 15.99
CA SER A 303 -15.36 0.04 16.65
C SER A 303 -15.58 -0.17 18.17
N ALA A 304 -14.58 0.17 18.98
CA ALA A 304 -14.62 0.04 20.42
C ALA A 304 -13.79 1.13 21.09
N VAL A 305 -14.10 1.47 22.32
CA VAL A 305 -13.35 2.48 23.09
C VAL A 305 -12.04 1.90 23.64
N THR A 306 -12.06 0.63 24.02
CA THR A 306 -10.92 -0.06 24.62
C THR A 306 -10.63 -1.39 23.93
N GLU A 307 -9.37 -1.85 24.03
CA GLU A 307 -8.94 -3.16 23.56
C GLU A 307 -9.75 -4.31 24.22
N LYS A 308 -10.03 -4.18 25.51
CA LYS A 308 -10.82 -5.17 26.26
C LYS A 308 -12.23 -5.31 25.70
N GLU A 309 -12.86 -4.21 25.35
CA GLU A 309 -14.17 -4.19 24.70
C GLU A 309 -14.14 -4.84 23.33
N ALA A 310 -13.14 -4.50 22.50
CA ALA A 310 -12.96 -5.09 21.19
C ALA A 310 -12.78 -6.60 21.26
N LYS A 311 -11.94 -7.09 22.17
CA LYS A 311 -11.73 -8.53 22.41
C LYS A 311 -13.01 -9.21 22.89
N SER A 312 -13.78 -8.57 23.77
CA SER A 312 -15.06 -9.11 24.25
C SER A 312 -16.11 -9.23 23.15
N LEU A 313 -16.21 -8.20 22.28
CA LEU A 313 -17.11 -8.25 21.12
C LEU A 313 -16.68 -9.33 20.13
N TYR A 314 -15.36 -9.46 19.86
CA TYR A 314 -14.83 -10.52 19.00
C TYR A 314 -15.17 -11.90 19.55
N ALA A 315 -14.86 -12.17 20.83
CA ALA A 315 -15.10 -13.48 21.45
C ALA A 315 -16.59 -13.88 21.46
N ARG A 316 -17.50 -12.91 21.63
CA ARG A 316 -18.95 -13.15 21.61
C ARG A 316 -19.45 -13.77 20.32
N TYR A 317 -18.89 -13.41 19.17
CA TYR A 317 -19.43 -13.80 17.86
C TYR A 317 -18.51 -14.76 17.08
N PHE A 318 -17.23 -14.83 17.43
CA PHE A 318 -16.23 -15.58 16.63
C PHE A 318 -15.48 -16.63 17.45
N GLY A 319 -15.66 -16.65 18.78
CA GLY A 319 -14.94 -17.57 19.66
C GLY A 319 -13.52 -17.07 20.01
N HIS A 320 -12.81 -17.89 20.75
CA HIS A 320 -11.43 -17.61 21.18
C HIS A 320 -10.42 -18.03 20.12
#